data_ca13564c8c29da2917450069cf981e4c
#
_entry.id   ca13564c8c29da2917450069cf981e4c
#
_cell.length_a   1.000
_cell.length_b   1.000
_cell.length_c   1.000
_cell.angle_alpha   90.00
_cell.angle_beta   90.00
_cell.angle_gamma   90.00
#
_symmetry.space_group_name_H-M   'P 1'
#
loop_
_entity.id
_entity.type
_entity.pdbx_description
1 polymer ?
#
loop_
_entity_poly.entity_id
_entity_poly.type
_entity_poly.pdbx_seq_one_letter_code
_entity_poly.pdbx_strand_id
1 'polypeptide(L)'
;MYEKKIPFDIDCGIKIAMEVIGGKWKSCIILELDNGPKRPSELHRLFADANARVIDQQLKELEKHGAIRKKIYAELPPHSEYSITDTGRSLILSLIHI
;
A
#
# COMPACT_ATOMS: atom_id res chain seq x y z
N MET A 1 20.94 10.76 -15.34
CA MET A 1 20.81 10.75 -14.56
C MET A 1 20.95 11.24 -13.72
N TYR A 2 20.69 11.40 -13.60
CA TYR A 2 20.91 11.85 -12.79
C TYR A 2 21.18 11.20 -11.73
N GLU A 3 21.79 10.94 -11.39
CA GLU A 3 22.04 10.41 -10.42
C GLU A 3 22.22 11.07 -9.46
N LYS A 4 22.08 11.75 -9.18
CA LYS A 4 22.33 12.34 -8.40
C LYS A 4 22.57 11.92 -7.30
N LYS A 5 23.00 12.41 -6.77
CA LYS A 5 23.47 11.91 -5.76
C LYS A 5 22.85 12.29 -4.55
N ILE A 6 22.01 11.56 -3.95
CA ILE A 6 21.20 11.80 -2.79
C ILE A 6 21.94 11.26 -1.59
N PRO A 7 21.97 11.97 -0.46
CA PRO A 7 22.63 11.45 0.72
C PRO A 7 22.09 10.12 1.14
N PHE A 8 22.97 9.27 1.64
CA PHE A 8 22.64 7.94 1.89
C PHE A 8 21.54 7.70 2.83
N ASP A 9 21.44 8.44 3.95
CA ASP A 9 20.41 8.22 4.91
C ASP A 9 19.04 8.47 4.36
N ILE A 10 18.91 9.50 3.58
CA ILE A 10 17.66 9.80 2.93
C ILE A 10 17.38 8.78 1.87
N ASP A 11 18.40 8.41 1.15
CA ASP A 11 18.28 7.48 0.05
C ASP A 11 17.81 6.11 0.52
N CYS A 12 18.28 5.65 1.68
CA CYS A 12 17.84 4.37 2.20
C CYS A 12 16.34 4.34 2.46
N GLY A 13 15.81 5.37 3.09
CA GLY A 13 14.39 5.42 3.36
C GLY A 13 13.58 5.46 2.09
N ILE A 14 14.05 6.23 1.11
CA ILE A 14 13.38 6.32 -0.17
C ILE A 14 13.40 4.99 -0.91
N LYS A 15 14.53 4.32 -0.90
CA LYS A 15 14.65 3.04 -1.56
C LYS A 15 13.70 2.01 -0.98
N ILE A 16 13.64 1.94 0.35
CA ILE A 16 12.76 1.00 1.00
C ILE A 16 11.31 1.31 0.64
N ALA A 17 10.94 2.57 0.69
CA ALA A 17 9.58 2.96 0.35
C ALA A 17 9.24 2.59 -1.09
N MET A 18 10.16 2.83 -2.00
CA MET A 18 9.92 2.53 -3.40
C MET A 18 9.85 1.04 -3.66
N GLU A 19 10.61 0.25 -2.92
CA GLU A 19 10.52 -1.19 -3.06
C GLU A 19 9.16 -1.73 -2.61
N VAL A 20 8.70 -1.21 -1.48
CA VAL A 20 7.44 -1.71 -0.91
C VAL A 20 6.24 -1.25 -1.70
N ILE A 21 6.21 0.03 -2.08
CA ILE A 21 5.05 0.57 -2.77
C ILE A 21 5.30 0.89 -4.23
N GLY A 22 6.32 0.26 -4.80
CA GLY A 22 6.58 0.37 -6.23
C GLY A 22 5.49 -0.33 -7.02
N GLY A 23 5.37 0.04 -8.28
CA GLY A 23 4.33 -0.50 -9.12
C GLY A 23 3.21 0.50 -9.25
N LYS A 24 2.35 0.21 -10.20
CA LYS A 24 1.38 1.20 -10.61
C LYS A 24 0.31 1.46 -9.56
N TRP A 25 -0.10 0.43 -8.82
CA TRP A 25 -1.27 0.55 -7.97
C TRP A 25 -0.99 0.59 -6.48
N LYS A 26 0.19 0.17 -6.04
CA LYS A 26 0.45 0.05 -4.61
C LYS A 26 0.36 1.37 -3.86
N SER A 27 0.96 2.43 -4.41
CA SER A 27 0.89 3.73 -3.75
C SER A 27 -0.54 4.24 -3.66
N CYS A 28 -1.32 4.02 -4.71
CA CYS A 28 -2.71 4.45 -4.70
C CYS A 28 -3.52 3.67 -3.66
N ILE A 29 -3.25 2.38 -3.54
CA ILE A 29 -3.94 1.55 -2.55
C ILE A 29 -3.64 2.04 -1.14
N ILE A 30 -2.36 2.29 -0.86
CA ILE A 30 -1.97 2.76 0.47
C ILE A 30 -2.60 4.10 0.79
N LEU A 31 -2.60 5.02 -0.17
CA LEU A 31 -3.20 6.33 0.03
C LEU A 31 -4.70 6.22 0.29
N GLU A 32 -5.35 5.31 -0.42
CA GLU A 32 -6.77 5.11 -0.21
C GLU A 32 -7.06 4.54 1.18
N LEU A 33 -6.23 3.60 1.62
CA LEU A 33 -6.40 3.01 2.95
C LEU A 33 -6.07 3.98 4.07
N ASP A 34 -5.29 5.02 3.78
CA ASP A 34 -5.01 6.06 4.76
C ASP A 34 -6.28 6.85 5.09
N ASN A 35 -7.27 6.83 4.22
CA ASN A 35 -8.55 7.48 4.48
C ASN A 35 -9.47 6.63 5.36
N GLY A 36 -9.16 5.36 5.51
CA GLY A 36 -9.95 4.46 6.34
C GLY A 36 -9.93 3.05 5.79
N PRO A 37 -10.35 2.08 6.60
CA PRO A 37 -10.35 0.68 6.16
C PRO A 37 -11.28 0.48 4.96
N LYS A 38 -10.91 -0.47 4.12
CA LYS A 38 -11.71 -0.80 2.93
C LYS A 38 -11.81 -2.30 2.76
N ARG A 39 -12.95 -2.74 2.24
CA ARG A 39 -13.12 -4.15 1.87
C ARG A 39 -12.50 -4.40 0.51
N PRO A 40 -12.10 -5.63 0.22
CA PRO A 40 -11.53 -5.95 -1.10
C PRO A 40 -12.45 -5.53 -2.25
N SER A 41 -13.77 -5.73 -2.10
CA SER A 41 -14.69 -5.35 -3.17
C SER A 41 -14.72 -3.84 -3.39
N GLU A 42 -14.54 -3.07 -2.33
CA GLU A 42 -14.48 -1.62 -2.46
C GLU A 42 -13.22 -1.20 -3.22
N LEU A 43 -12.10 -1.86 -2.93
CA LEU A 43 -10.85 -1.56 -3.62
C LEU A 43 -10.94 -1.95 -5.09
N HIS A 44 -11.56 -3.09 -5.39
CA HIS A 44 -11.76 -3.49 -6.78
C HIS A 44 -12.58 -2.46 -7.54
N ARG A 45 -13.57 -1.89 -6.90
CA ARG A 45 -14.43 -0.90 -7.52
C ARG A 45 -13.72 0.43 -7.72
N LEU A 46 -12.95 0.85 -6.71
CA LEU A 46 -12.20 2.09 -6.79
C LEU A 46 -11.13 2.05 -7.87
N PHE A 47 -10.52 0.88 -8.05
CA PHE A 47 -9.46 0.72 -9.03
C PHE A 47 -9.94 -0.16 -10.18
N ALA A 48 -11.09 0.21 -10.74
CA ALA A 48 -11.72 -0.58 -11.78
C ALA A 48 -10.90 -0.70 -13.06
N ASP A 49 -9.97 0.23 -13.26
CA ASP A 49 -9.08 0.17 -14.43
C ASP A 49 -8.10 -1.00 -14.32
N ALA A 50 -7.89 -1.53 -13.13
CA ALA A 50 -7.01 -2.65 -12.93
C ALA A 50 -7.83 -3.93 -12.85
N ASN A 51 -7.20 -5.02 -13.27
CA ASN A 51 -7.79 -6.33 -13.11
C ASN A 51 -7.85 -6.64 -11.61
N ALA A 52 -8.95 -7.23 -11.16
CA ALA A 52 -9.10 -7.57 -9.74
C ALA A 52 -7.97 -8.46 -9.25
N ARG A 53 -7.48 -9.36 -10.10
CA ARG A 53 -6.37 -10.22 -9.74
C ARG A 53 -5.10 -9.42 -9.45
N VAL A 54 -4.87 -8.37 -10.22
CA VAL A 54 -3.71 -7.51 -10.01
C VAL A 54 -3.82 -6.79 -8.67
N ILE A 55 -4.99 -6.26 -8.38
CA ILE A 55 -5.20 -5.57 -7.11
C ILE A 55 -5.02 -6.54 -5.94
N ASP A 56 -5.57 -7.74 -6.05
CA ASP A 56 -5.41 -8.74 -4.98
C ASP A 56 -3.95 -9.11 -4.76
N GLN A 57 -3.19 -9.20 -5.83
CA GLN A 57 -1.78 -9.51 -5.72
C GLN A 57 -1.02 -8.36 -5.06
N GLN A 58 -1.35 -7.13 -5.42
CA GLN A 58 -0.73 -5.96 -4.80
C GLN A 58 -1.05 -5.90 -3.32
N LEU A 59 -2.27 -6.24 -2.95
CA LEU A 59 -2.67 -6.27 -1.55
C LEU A 59 -1.87 -7.30 -0.76
N LYS A 60 -1.67 -8.48 -1.35
CA LYS A 60 -0.88 -9.51 -0.68
C LYS A 60 0.55 -9.07 -0.48
N GLU A 61 1.12 -8.41 -1.46
CA GLU A 61 2.50 -7.93 -1.34
C GLU A 61 2.63 -6.85 -0.29
N LEU A 62 1.68 -5.93 -0.24
CA LEU A 62 1.69 -4.89 0.78
C LEU A 62 1.52 -5.47 2.18
N GLU A 63 0.67 -6.48 2.30
CA GLU A 63 0.48 -7.16 3.56
C GLU A 63 1.75 -7.88 4.00
N LYS A 64 2.42 -8.51 3.05
CA LYS A 64 3.67 -9.21 3.31
C LYS A 64 4.74 -8.27 3.83
N HIS A 65 4.77 -7.04 3.33
CA HIS A 65 5.73 -6.06 3.79
C HIS A 65 5.29 -5.32 5.06
N GLY A 66 4.13 -5.65 5.56
CA GLY A 66 3.63 -5.03 6.78
C GLY A 66 3.07 -3.63 6.60
N ALA A 67 2.87 -3.20 5.36
CA ALA A 67 2.33 -1.87 5.08
C ALA A 67 0.82 -1.79 5.32
N ILE A 68 0.13 -2.91 5.16
CA ILE A 68 -1.30 -2.99 5.42
C ILE A 68 -1.60 -4.24 6.23
N ARG A 69 -2.76 -4.27 6.83
CA ARG A 69 -3.21 -5.37 7.66
C ARG A 69 -4.58 -5.82 7.21
N LYS A 70 -4.78 -7.12 7.16
CA LYS A 70 -6.08 -7.68 6.82
C LYS A 70 -6.75 -8.15 8.10
N LYS A 71 -7.97 -7.72 8.32
CA LYS A 71 -8.76 -8.17 9.46
C LYS A 71 -9.96 -8.94 8.95
N ILE A 72 -10.17 -10.13 9.50
CA ILE A 72 -11.28 -10.97 9.11
C ILE A 72 -12.33 -10.90 10.19
N TYR A 73 -13.57 -10.58 9.79
CA TYR A 73 -14.68 -10.51 10.70
C TYR A 73 -15.49 -11.79 10.59
N ALA A 74 -15.73 -12.42 11.72
CA ALA A 74 -16.45 -13.70 11.76
C ALA A 74 -17.95 -13.51 11.84
N GLU A 75 -18.45 -12.51 11.21
CA GLU A 75 -19.90 -12.24 11.16
C GLU A 75 -20.53 -13.04 10.03
N LEU A 76 -21.84 -12.98 9.94
CA LEU A 76 -22.56 -13.61 8.86
C LEU A 76 -23.19 -12.53 8.00
N PRO A 77 -22.76 -12.38 6.74
CA PRO A 77 -21.71 -13.19 6.11
C PRO A 77 -20.33 -12.74 6.53
N PRO A 78 -19.35 -13.64 6.53
CA PRO A 78 -17.99 -13.28 6.88
C PRO A 78 -17.44 -12.27 5.88
N HIS A 79 -16.62 -11.36 6.36
CA HIS A 79 -15.97 -10.41 5.46
C HIS A 79 -14.61 -10.01 6.01
N SER A 80 -13.83 -9.37 5.18
CA SER A 80 -12.52 -8.88 5.58
C SER A 80 -12.38 -7.41 5.23
N GLU A 81 -11.46 -6.76 5.92
CA GLU A 81 -11.11 -5.36 5.64
C GLU A 81 -9.61 -5.22 5.68
N TYR A 82 -9.09 -4.37 4.81
CA TYR A 82 -7.70 -3.98 4.86
C TYR A 82 -7.58 -2.60 5.49
N SER A 83 -6.55 -2.40 6.28
CA SER A 83 -6.28 -1.10 6.86
C SER A 83 -4.79 -0.82 6.78
N ILE A 84 -4.44 0.47 6.81
CA ILE A 84 -3.04 0.87 6.77
C ILE A 84 -2.43 0.64 8.16
N THR A 85 -1.14 0.30 8.17
CA THR A 85 -0.41 0.14 9.42
C THR A 85 0.45 1.38 9.64
N ASP A 86 1.09 1.46 10.81
CA ASP A 86 2.04 2.55 11.06
C ASP A 86 3.19 2.49 10.07
N THR A 87 3.62 1.30 9.73
CA THR A 87 4.64 1.13 8.70
C THR A 87 4.19 1.70 7.37
N GLY A 88 2.94 1.42 6.99
CA GLY A 88 2.40 1.96 5.75
C GLY A 88 2.36 3.47 5.74
N ARG A 89 1.97 4.07 6.86
CA ARG A 89 1.96 5.54 6.97
C ARG A 89 3.36 6.11 6.88
N SER A 90 4.33 5.44 7.48
CA SER A 90 5.72 5.88 7.40
C SER A 90 6.23 5.87 5.97
N LEU A 91 5.83 4.87 5.19
CA LEU A 91 6.23 4.80 3.79
C LEU A 91 5.66 5.97 2.99
N ILE A 92 4.41 6.33 3.26
CA ILE A 92 3.80 7.48 2.59
C ILE A 92 4.55 8.75 2.96
N LEU A 93 4.87 8.93 4.23
CA LEU A 93 5.58 10.11 4.67
C LEU A 93 6.96 10.21 4.04
N SER A 94 7.62 9.07 3.89
CA SER A 94 8.93 9.05 3.24
C SER A 94 8.85 9.55 1.80
N LEU A 95 7.79 9.19 1.10
CA LEU A 95 7.61 9.65 -0.27
C LEU A 95 7.24 11.12 -0.34
N ILE A 96 6.43 11.58 0.60
CA ILE A 96 5.98 12.97 0.61
C ILE A 96 7.13 13.93 0.89
N HIS A 97 8.07 13.51 1.72
CA HIS A 97 9.19 14.37 2.09
C HIS A 97 10.34 14.38 1.08
N ILE A 98 10.16 13.72 -0.04
CA ILE A 98 11.14 13.79 -1.12
C ILE A 98 10.95 15.09 -1.94
#